data_37ef905922f08a7bf21252d45c4fa67a
#
_entry.id   37ef905922f08a7bf21252d45c4fa67a
#
_cell.length_a   1.000
_cell.length_b   1.000
_cell.length_c   1.000
_cell.angle_alpha   90.00
_cell.angle_beta   90.00
_cell.angle_gamma   90.00
#
_symmetry.space_group_name_H-M   'P 1'
#
loop_
_entity.id
_entity.type
_entity.pdbx_description
1 polymer ?
#
loop_
_entity_poly.entity_id
_entity_poly.type
_entity_poly.pdbx_seq_one_letter_code
_entity_poly.pdbx_strand_id
1 'polypeptide(L)'
;DFFMIRNKYALQRLRRNKLKKKKKQFEITVIHVFTACILAVSFFVLTSEAKAIDKPTIITKTKPLFVYSLNSCIEHLYKDMTIDKQIPKELILAQAVVETGWGKSRFANQANNLFGIRTFDRDDNYMLPKTLTNWPGWGVKVFASKCDSVEYYVRIINEVWAYEAFRSLRQRHLNDGLIPDGMELAMTLDSYATDPNYIPLVRSVIKNNIRGVYDL
;
A
#
# COMPACT_ATOMS: atom_id res chain seq x y z
N ASP A 1 -23.87 66.12 -48.98
CA ASP A 1 -22.75 65.18 -48.76
C ASP A 1 -22.19 65.19 -47.34
N PHE A 2 -22.18 66.34 -46.67
CA PHE A 2 -21.58 66.46 -45.33
C PHE A 2 -22.40 65.73 -44.21
N PHE A 3 -23.70 65.61 -44.41
CA PHE A 3 -24.57 64.95 -43.43
C PHE A 3 -24.45 63.40 -43.47
N MET A 4 -24.21 62.84 -44.64
CA MET A 4 -24.01 61.38 -44.82
C MET A 4 -22.67 60.91 -44.23
N ILE A 5 -21.63 61.70 -44.35
CA ILE A 5 -20.29 61.39 -43.81
C ILE A 5 -20.34 61.37 -42.27
N ARG A 6 -20.99 62.35 -41.64
CA ARG A 6 -21.13 62.43 -40.16
C ARG A 6 -21.89 61.23 -39.57
N ASN A 7 -22.87 60.75 -40.28
CA ASN A 7 -23.68 59.60 -39.87
C ASN A 7 -22.85 58.27 -39.96
N LYS A 8 -21.99 58.14 -40.97
CA LYS A 8 -21.11 57.00 -41.17
C LYS A 8 -20.05 56.88 -40.03
N TYR A 9 -19.47 57.99 -39.59
CA TYR A 9 -18.52 58.04 -38.46
C TYR A 9 -19.19 57.73 -37.11
N ALA A 10 -20.41 58.23 -36.94
CA ALA A 10 -21.20 57.92 -35.73
C ALA A 10 -21.52 56.42 -35.62
N LEU A 11 -21.94 55.82 -36.73
CA LEU A 11 -22.23 54.37 -36.81
C LEU A 11 -20.97 53.53 -36.59
N GLN A 12 -19.83 53.93 -37.15
CA GLN A 12 -18.56 53.24 -36.88
C GLN A 12 -18.10 53.33 -35.45
N ARG A 13 -18.31 54.48 -34.79
CA ARG A 13 -17.98 54.68 -33.37
C ARG A 13 -18.87 53.82 -32.47
N LEU A 14 -20.15 53.70 -32.77
CA LEU A 14 -21.08 52.83 -32.06
C LEU A 14 -20.72 51.34 -32.22
N ARG A 15 -20.34 50.92 -33.43
CA ARG A 15 -19.88 49.55 -33.70
C ARG A 15 -18.60 49.23 -32.92
N ARG A 16 -17.60 50.12 -32.89
CA ARG A 16 -16.37 49.96 -32.12
C ARG A 16 -16.64 49.86 -30.62
N ASN A 17 -17.53 50.70 -30.10
CA ASN A 17 -17.89 50.67 -28.67
C ASN A 17 -18.62 49.36 -28.29
N LYS A 18 -19.50 48.89 -29.20
CA LYS A 18 -20.21 47.60 -29.00
C LYS A 18 -19.25 46.42 -29.01
N LEU A 19 -18.24 46.45 -29.89
CA LEU A 19 -17.18 45.43 -29.95
C LEU A 19 -16.29 45.47 -28.73
N LYS A 20 -15.86 46.66 -28.27
CA LYS A 20 -15.07 46.82 -27.04
C LYS A 20 -15.85 46.30 -25.81
N LYS A 21 -17.15 46.59 -25.72
CA LYS A 21 -18.00 46.11 -24.64
C LYS A 21 -18.15 44.58 -24.66
N LYS A 22 -18.33 43.98 -25.85
CA LYS A 22 -18.34 42.52 -26.01
C LYS A 22 -17.00 41.87 -25.65
N LYS A 23 -15.88 42.46 -26.09
CA LYS A 23 -14.54 41.95 -25.73
C LYS A 23 -14.29 42.00 -24.24
N LYS A 24 -14.62 43.12 -23.59
CA LYS A 24 -14.50 43.27 -22.12
C LYS A 24 -15.38 42.26 -21.36
N GLN A 25 -16.64 42.04 -21.85
CA GLN A 25 -17.53 41.05 -21.25
C GLN A 25 -16.99 39.63 -21.39
N PHE A 26 -16.41 39.30 -22.56
CA PHE A 26 -15.78 38.01 -22.82
C PHE A 26 -14.58 37.78 -21.91
N GLU A 27 -13.70 38.78 -21.76
CA GLU A 27 -12.53 38.70 -20.84
C GLU A 27 -12.95 38.48 -19.39
N ILE A 28 -14.01 39.19 -18.93
CA ILE A 28 -14.56 39.00 -17.57
C ILE A 28 -15.10 37.59 -17.41
N THR A 29 -15.84 37.08 -18.40
CA THR A 29 -16.39 35.71 -18.34
C THR A 29 -15.30 34.66 -18.30
N VAL A 30 -14.25 34.80 -19.11
CA VAL A 30 -13.10 33.89 -19.12
C VAL A 30 -12.40 33.89 -17.76
N ILE A 31 -12.17 35.06 -17.17
CA ILE A 31 -11.57 35.16 -15.81
C ILE A 31 -12.43 34.44 -14.77
N HIS A 32 -13.75 34.61 -14.79
CA HIS A 32 -14.63 33.95 -13.82
C HIS A 32 -14.66 32.43 -14.01
N VAL A 33 -14.61 31.93 -15.25
CA VAL A 33 -14.52 30.49 -15.52
C VAL A 33 -13.17 29.93 -15.01
N PHE A 34 -12.07 30.63 -15.28
CA PHE A 34 -10.76 30.20 -14.78
C PHE A 34 -10.68 30.21 -13.24
N THR A 35 -11.20 31.26 -12.58
CA THR A 35 -11.23 31.29 -11.11
C THR A 35 -12.13 30.20 -10.53
N ALA A 36 -13.27 29.94 -11.12
CA ALA A 36 -14.15 28.84 -10.71
C ALA A 36 -13.49 27.46 -10.89
N CYS A 37 -12.77 27.23 -11.99
CA CYS A 37 -12.02 26.01 -12.21
C CYS A 37 -10.87 25.84 -11.19
N ILE A 38 -10.13 26.91 -10.89
CA ILE A 38 -9.06 26.87 -9.88
C ILE A 38 -9.64 26.56 -8.50
N LEU A 39 -10.74 27.19 -8.11
CA LEU A 39 -11.42 26.93 -6.83
C LEU A 39 -11.96 25.49 -6.76
N ALA A 40 -12.52 24.97 -7.85
CA ALA A 40 -13.00 23.59 -7.92
C ALA A 40 -11.86 22.58 -7.82
N VAL A 41 -10.72 22.82 -8.49
CA VAL A 41 -9.53 21.99 -8.39
C VAL A 41 -8.93 22.06 -6.99
N SER A 42 -8.83 23.25 -6.39
CA SER A 42 -8.36 23.43 -5.03
C SER A 42 -9.27 22.75 -4.00
N PHE A 43 -10.59 22.83 -4.18
CA PHE A 43 -11.55 22.12 -3.34
C PHE A 43 -11.43 20.59 -3.50
N PHE A 44 -11.26 20.11 -4.73
CA PHE A 44 -11.05 18.68 -5.00
C PHE A 44 -9.73 18.17 -4.42
N VAL A 45 -8.64 18.94 -4.50
CA VAL A 45 -7.35 18.60 -3.88
C VAL A 45 -7.45 18.60 -2.34
N LEU A 46 -8.17 19.56 -1.75
CA LEU A 46 -8.39 19.63 -0.29
C LEU A 46 -9.32 18.52 0.22
N THR A 47 -10.28 18.05 -0.60
CA THR A 47 -11.17 16.93 -0.22
C THR A 47 -10.58 15.57 -0.57
N SER A 48 -9.53 15.50 -1.39
CA SER A 48 -8.78 14.31 -1.73
C SER A 48 -7.63 14.03 -0.75
N GLU A 49 -7.54 14.70 0.40
CA GLU A 49 -6.92 14.07 1.56
C GLU A 49 -7.75 12.81 1.84
N ALA A 50 -7.38 11.74 1.10
CA ALA A 50 -7.86 10.42 1.39
C ALA A 50 -7.65 10.25 2.89
N LYS A 51 -8.75 10.16 3.63
CA LYS A 51 -8.76 9.80 5.04
C LYS A 51 -7.83 8.60 5.12
N ALA A 52 -6.60 8.82 5.58
CA ALA A 52 -5.65 7.74 5.79
C ALA A 52 -6.37 6.79 6.72
N ILE A 53 -6.86 5.67 6.17
CA ILE A 53 -7.58 4.67 6.96
C ILE A 53 -6.54 4.19 7.94
N ASP A 54 -6.73 4.54 9.20
CA ASP A 54 -5.75 4.32 10.26
C ASP A 54 -5.52 2.80 10.35
N LYS A 55 -4.34 2.35 9.91
CA LYS A 55 -3.99 0.93 9.86
C LYS A 55 -3.98 0.37 11.28
N PRO A 56 -4.52 -0.84 11.50
CA PRO A 56 -4.54 -1.44 12.82
C PRO A 56 -3.16 -1.55 13.43
N THR A 57 -3.05 -1.22 14.73
CA THR A 57 -1.80 -1.32 15.48
C THR A 57 -1.57 -2.77 15.92
N ILE A 58 -0.41 -3.35 15.57
CA ILE A 58 -0.04 -4.71 15.96
C ILE A 58 0.61 -4.69 17.35
N ILE A 59 0.00 -5.41 18.30
CA ILE A 59 0.37 -5.46 19.72
C ILE A 59 1.19 -6.71 20.00
N THR A 60 2.39 -6.55 20.59
CA THR A 60 3.34 -7.65 20.81
C THR A 60 3.48 -8.06 22.29
N LYS A 61 2.56 -7.60 23.18
CA LYS A 61 2.65 -7.88 24.63
C LYS A 61 2.46 -9.36 24.96
N THR A 62 1.47 -10.00 24.36
CA THR A 62 1.14 -11.42 24.57
C THR A 62 0.92 -12.11 23.23
N LYS A 63 1.04 -13.45 23.18
CA LYS A 63 0.80 -14.22 21.95
C LYS A 63 -0.61 -14.01 21.40
N PRO A 64 -1.71 -14.09 22.21
CA PRO A 64 -3.05 -13.83 21.70
C PRO A 64 -3.21 -12.41 21.13
N LEU A 65 -2.71 -11.37 21.81
CA LEU A 65 -2.78 -9.99 21.31
C LEU A 65 -2.00 -9.83 20.01
N PHE A 66 -0.84 -10.49 19.89
CA PHE A 66 -0.08 -10.48 18.65
C PHE A 66 -0.89 -11.09 17.50
N VAL A 67 -1.47 -12.28 17.69
CA VAL A 67 -2.25 -12.97 16.66
C VAL A 67 -3.48 -12.16 16.25
N TYR A 68 -4.31 -11.73 17.20
CA TYR A 68 -5.53 -11.00 16.88
C TYR A 68 -5.27 -9.63 16.25
N SER A 69 -4.26 -8.89 16.74
CA SER A 69 -3.94 -7.59 16.14
C SER A 69 -3.27 -7.71 14.77
N LEU A 70 -2.46 -8.75 14.54
CA LEU A 70 -1.93 -9.05 13.22
C LEU A 70 -3.05 -9.50 12.26
N ASN A 71 -3.98 -10.36 12.71
CA ASN A 71 -5.15 -10.72 11.93
C ASN A 71 -6.00 -9.50 11.55
N SER A 72 -6.23 -8.57 12.48
CA SER A 72 -6.95 -7.32 12.18
C SER A 72 -6.25 -6.48 11.10
N CYS A 73 -4.90 -6.44 11.09
CA CYS A 73 -4.14 -5.80 10.00
C CYS A 73 -4.35 -6.54 8.68
N ILE A 74 -4.27 -7.87 8.66
CA ILE A 74 -4.48 -8.68 7.45
C ILE A 74 -5.89 -8.46 6.90
N GLU A 75 -6.91 -8.51 7.74
CA GLU A 75 -8.30 -8.25 7.34
C GLU A 75 -8.50 -6.84 6.80
N HIS A 76 -7.84 -5.85 7.41
CA HIS A 76 -7.86 -4.48 6.91
C HIS A 76 -7.28 -4.39 5.49
N LEU A 77 -6.15 -5.05 5.22
CA LEU A 77 -5.52 -5.08 3.90
C LEU A 77 -6.37 -5.84 2.86
N TYR A 78 -7.11 -6.86 3.29
CA TYR A 78 -7.90 -7.71 2.40
C TYR A 78 -9.24 -7.12 2.00
N LYS A 79 -9.71 -6.03 2.63
CA LYS A 79 -10.98 -5.37 2.28
C LYS A 79 -11.06 -4.99 0.80
N ASP A 80 -9.94 -4.51 0.25
CA ASP A 80 -9.86 -4.03 -1.13
C ASP A 80 -9.01 -4.97 -2.02
N MET A 81 -8.69 -6.18 -1.53
CA MET A 81 -7.83 -7.15 -2.21
C MET A 81 -8.64 -8.33 -2.74
N THR A 82 -8.51 -8.61 -4.03
CA THR A 82 -9.13 -9.80 -4.66
C THR A 82 -8.55 -11.10 -4.11
N ILE A 83 -9.38 -12.15 -4.08
CA ILE A 83 -9.04 -13.45 -3.44
C ILE A 83 -7.78 -14.10 -4.05
N ASP A 84 -7.53 -13.90 -5.32
CA ASP A 84 -6.36 -14.41 -6.05
C ASP A 84 -5.03 -13.76 -5.60
N LYS A 85 -5.09 -12.65 -4.85
CA LYS A 85 -3.93 -11.97 -4.26
C LYS A 85 -3.81 -12.18 -2.76
N GLN A 86 -4.85 -12.71 -2.11
CA GLN A 86 -4.80 -12.98 -0.67
C GLN A 86 -3.89 -14.19 -0.39
N ILE A 87 -3.13 -14.09 0.69
CA ILE A 87 -2.31 -15.17 1.24
C ILE A 87 -3.08 -15.76 2.42
N PRO A 88 -3.14 -17.09 2.63
CA PRO A 88 -3.79 -17.64 3.81
C PRO A 88 -3.31 -16.95 5.09
N LYS A 89 -4.24 -16.43 5.90
CA LYS A 89 -3.92 -15.65 7.12
C LYS A 89 -2.98 -16.42 8.05
N GLU A 90 -3.24 -17.70 8.25
CA GLU A 90 -2.42 -18.59 9.05
C GLU A 90 -0.95 -18.66 8.61
N LEU A 91 -0.70 -18.57 7.30
CA LEU A 91 0.66 -18.57 6.77
C LEU A 91 1.39 -17.26 7.08
N ILE A 92 0.73 -16.11 6.90
CA ILE A 92 1.29 -14.80 7.29
C ILE A 92 1.61 -14.77 8.78
N LEU A 93 0.67 -15.24 9.61
CA LEU A 93 0.84 -15.34 11.06
C LEU A 93 2.01 -16.23 11.44
N ALA A 94 2.10 -17.42 10.84
CA ALA A 94 3.16 -18.38 11.15
C ALA A 94 4.55 -17.85 10.76
N GLN A 95 4.68 -17.23 9.59
CA GLN A 95 5.94 -16.62 9.20
C GLN A 95 6.34 -15.47 10.12
N ALA A 96 5.40 -14.57 10.47
CA ALA A 96 5.67 -13.50 11.43
C ALA A 96 6.09 -14.03 12.81
N VAL A 97 5.51 -15.16 13.25
CA VAL A 97 5.90 -15.84 14.50
C VAL A 97 7.32 -16.39 14.40
N VAL A 98 7.65 -17.09 13.31
CA VAL A 98 8.99 -17.69 13.09
C VAL A 98 10.06 -16.60 13.03
N GLU A 99 9.84 -15.54 12.25
CA GLU A 99 10.80 -14.45 12.04
C GLU A 99 11.03 -13.60 13.30
N THR A 100 10.04 -13.49 14.16
CA THR A 100 10.10 -12.48 15.23
C THR A 100 9.98 -13.03 16.64
N GLY A 101 9.71 -14.32 16.80
CA GLY A 101 9.40 -14.89 18.12
C GLY A 101 8.16 -14.21 18.74
N TRP A 102 7.03 -14.20 18.01
CA TRP A 102 5.79 -13.53 18.43
C TRP A 102 5.90 -11.99 18.54
N GLY A 103 6.61 -11.37 17.62
CA GLY A 103 6.80 -9.93 17.59
C GLY A 103 7.81 -9.38 18.63
N LYS A 104 8.59 -10.26 19.28
CA LYS A 104 9.53 -9.87 20.36
C LYS A 104 10.92 -9.51 19.87
N SER A 105 11.28 -9.82 18.62
CA SER A 105 12.59 -9.52 18.07
C SER A 105 12.89 -8.02 18.06
N ARG A 106 14.18 -7.67 18.05
CA ARG A 106 14.64 -6.29 17.96
C ARG A 106 14.10 -5.61 16.69
N PHE A 107 14.13 -6.30 15.57
CA PHE A 107 13.65 -5.75 14.30
C PHE A 107 12.12 -5.55 14.27
N ALA A 108 11.37 -6.45 14.91
CA ALA A 108 9.93 -6.24 15.08
C ALA A 108 9.60 -5.01 15.95
N ASN A 109 10.41 -4.72 16.97
CA ASN A 109 10.12 -3.62 17.90
C ASN A 109 10.73 -2.28 17.51
N GLN A 110 11.90 -2.27 16.87
CA GLN A 110 12.62 -1.04 16.54
C GLN A 110 12.53 -0.66 15.06
N ALA A 111 12.33 -1.66 14.18
CA ALA A 111 12.17 -1.43 12.74
C ALA A 111 10.74 -1.68 12.25
N ASN A 112 9.80 -2.07 13.11
CA ASN A 112 8.44 -2.49 12.72
C ASN A 112 8.43 -3.59 11.64
N ASN A 113 9.49 -4.39 11.56
CA ASN A 113 9.69 -5.38 10.51
C ASN A 113 9.41 -6.78 11.04
N LEU A 114 8.29 -7.36 10.60
CA LEU A 114 7.83 -8.69 11.06
C LEU A 114 8.35 -9.86 10.22
N PHE A 115 9.00 -9.59 9.08
CA PHE A 115 9.35 -10.62 8.10
C PHE A 115 10.83 -10.62 7.70
N GLY A 116 11.69 -9.90 8.42
CA GLY A 116 13.11 -9.83 8.09
C GLY A 116 13.42 -9.16 6.74
N ILE A 117 12.50 -8.35 6.23
CA ILE A 117 12.60 -7.71 4.92
C ILE A 117 13.84 -6.82 4.88
N ARG A 118 14.66 -7.00 3.83
CA ARG A 118 15.88 -6.24 3.61
C ARG A 118 15.64 -5.10 2.61
N THR A 119 16.44 -4.05 2.74
CA THR A 119 16.68 -3.07 1.69
C THR A 119 18.12 -3.15 1.22
N PHE A 120 18.34 -2.90 -0.06
CA PHE A 120 19.63 -2.80 -0.72
C PHE A 120 19.94 -1.37 -1.15
N ASP A 121 19.01 -0.45 -0.84
CA ASP A 121 19.17 0.98 -1.04
C ASP A 121 19.72 1.60 0.24
N ARG A 122 20.85 2.29 0.14
CA ARG A 122 21.52 2.94 1.27
C ARG A 122 20.77 4.18 1.76
N ASP A 123 19.95 4.77 0.90
CA ASP A 123 19.16 5.96 1.23
C ASP A 123 17.81 5.62 1.89
N ASP A 124 17.43 4.33 1.90
CA ASP A 124 16.27 3.84 2.65
C ASP A 124 16.51 3.93 4.17
N ASN A 125 15.41 3.97 4.94
CA ASN A 125 15.50 3.77 6.39
C ASN A 125 15.80 2.31 6.69
N TYR A 126 16.94 2.03 7.34
CA TYR A 126 17.35 0.67 7.69
C TYR A 126 17.97 0.55 9.06
N MET A 127 18.00 -0.67 9.57
CA MET A 127 18.76 -1.06 10.75
C MET A 127 19.76 -2.14 10.38
N LEU A 128 20.98 -2.06 10.93
CA LEU A 128 21.97 -3.12 10.80
C LEU A 128 21.81 -4.18 11.91
N PRO A 129 22.15 -5.47 11.64
CA PRO A 129 22.40 -6.46 12.68
C PRO A 129 23.43 -5.95 13.69
N LYS A 130 23.30 -6.36 14.96
CA LYS A 130 24.24 -5.91 16.02
C LYS A 130 25.70 -6.25 15.76
N THR A 131 25.94 -7.26 14.94
CA THR A 131 27.28 -7.73 14.55
C THR A 131 27.92 -6.87 13.46
N LEU A 132 27.18 -5.96 12.84
CA LEU A 132 27.65 -5.13 11.73
C LEU A 132 27.67 -3.66 12.16
N THR A 133 28.81 -3.02 11.98
CA THR A 133 29.00 -1.58 12.26
C THR A 133 28.90 -0.72 11.00
N ASN A 134 29.18 -1.32 9.83
CA ASN A 134 29.19 -0.64 8.56
C ASN A 134 28.17 -1.28 7.58
N TRP A 135 27.72 -0.50 6.60
CA TRP A 135 26.83 -0.96 5.54
C TRP A 135 27.48 -2.07 4.69
N PRO A 136 26.94 -3.30 4.71
CA PRO A 136 27.49 -4.44 3.96
C PRO A 136 26.86 -4.61 2.57
N GLY A 137 26.16 -3.59 2.03
CA GLY A 137 25.36 -3.68 0.81
C GLY A 137 23.88 -3.98 1.06
N TRP A 138 23.45 -4.14 2.32
CA TRP A 138 22.05 -4.35 2.71
C TRP A 138 21.80 -3.95 4.16
N GLY A 139 20.52 -3.69 4.47
CA GLY A 139 20.07 -3.48 5.84
C GLY A 139 18.65 -4.04 6.04
N VAL A 140 18.23 -4.19 7.27
CA VAL A 140 16.85 -4.55 7.60
C VAL A 140 15.98 -3.30 7.45
N LYS A 141 15.01 -3.35 6.55
CA LYS A 141 14.14 -2.19 6.22
C LYS A 141 13.33 -1.78 7.44
N VAL A 142 13.26 -0.45 7.69
CA VAL A 142 12.42 0.14 8.73
C VAL A 142 11.09 0.56 8.12
N PHE A 143 10.00 0.19 8.79
CA PHE A 143 8.63 0.55 8.40
C PHE A 143 8.03 1.58 9.36
N ALA A 144 7.06 2.37 8.89
CA ALA A 144 6.35 3.32 9.74
C ALA A 144 5.49 2.60 10.80
N SER A 145 4.89 1.46 10.43
CA SER A 145 4.16 0.58 11.34
C SER A 145 4.45 -0.90 11.05
N LYS A 146 4.12 -1.79 11.99
CA LYS A 146 4.18 -3.25 11.77
C LYS A 146 3.20 -3.69 10.66
N CYS A 147 2.05 -3.03 10.55
CA CYS A 147 1.07 -3.32 9.50
C CYS A 147 1.61 -2.94 8.10
N ASP A 148 2.46 -1.91 7.98
CA ASP A 148 3.14 -1.61 6.71
C ASP A 148 4.12 -2.71 6.30
N SER A 149 4.75 -3.38 7.26
CA SER A 149 5.60 -4.54 6.94
C SER A 149 4.78 -5.75 6.46
N VAL A 150 3.56 -5.92 6.95
CA VAL A 150 2.61 -6.95 6.45
C VAL A 150 2.20 -6.65 5.01
N GLU A 151 1.79 -5.42 4.74
CA GLU A 151 1.43 -4.99 3.38
C GLU A 151 2.58 -5.20 2.40
N TYR A 152 3.79 -4.80 2.79
CA TYR A 152 4.99 -4.96 1.98
C TYR A 152 5.31 -6.45 1.73
N TYR A 153 5.18 -7.30 2.75
CA TYR A 153 5.32 -8.74 2.62
C TYR A 153 4.31 -9.34 1.63
N VAL A 154 3.02 -8.99 1.76
CA VAL A 154 1.97 -9.45 0.83
C VAL A 154 2.29 -9.03 -0.61
N ARG A 155 2.81 -7.82 -0.81
CA ARG A 155 3.26 -7.33 -2.11
C ARG A 155 4.43 -8.15 -2.65
N ILE A 156 5.46 -8.44 -1.84
CA ILE A 156 6.60 -9.26 -2.25
C ILE A 156 6.14 -10.63 -2.78
N ILE A 157 5.30 -11.32 -2.04
CA ILE A 157 4.81 -12.66 -2.44
C ILE A 157 4.00 -12.58 -3.75
N ASN A 158 3.28 -11.48 -3.98
CA ASN A 158 2.46 -11.31 -5.18
C ASN A 158 3.25 -10.82 -6.41
N GLU A 159 4.36 -10.11 -6.25
CA GLU A 159 5.03 -9.42 -7.36
C GLU A 159 6.41 -10.00 -7.70
N VAL A 160 7.16 -10.50 -6.71
CA VAL A 160 8.54 -10.96 -6.94
C VAL A 160 8.53 -12.31 -7.66
N TRP A 161 9.33 -12.44 -8.70
CA TRP A 161 9.42 -13.63 -9.55
C TRP A 161 9.76 -14.91 -8.76
N ALA A 162 10.55 -14.81 -7.70
CA ALA A 162 10.95 -15.94 -6.87
C ALA A 162 9.75 -16.70 -6.22
N TYR A 163 8.57 -16.06 -6.15
CA TYR A 163 7.34 -16.63 -5.58
C TYR A 163 6.30 -17.00 -6.66
N GLU A 164 6.72 -17.24 -7.89
CA GLU A 164 5.81 -17.65 -8.96
C GLU A 164 5.18 -19.02 -8.68
N ALA A 165 5.93 -19.97 -8.12
CA ALA A 165 5.41 -21.27 -7.72
C ALA A 165 4.28 -21.15 -6.68
N PHE A 166 4.41 -20.21 -5.72
CA PHE A 166 3.38 -19.90 -4.75
C PHE A 166 2.10 -19.41 -5.43
N ARG A 167 2.21 -18.42 -6.32
CA ARG A 167 1.07 -17.86 -7.04
C ARG A 167 0.39 -18.88 -7.94
N SER A 168 1.17 -19.72 -8.61
CA SER A 168 0.68 -20.80 -9.48
C SER A 168 -0.09 -21.86 -8.69
N LEU A 169 0.40 -22.26 -7.51
CA LEU A 169 -0.30 -23.24 -6.66
C LEU A 169 -1.60 -22.63 -6.10
N ARG A 170 -1.54 -21.38 -5.61
CA ARG A 170 -2.72 -20.64 -5.13
C ARG A 170 -3.80 -20.56 -6.23
N GLN A 171 -3.40 -20.21 -7.45
CA GLN A 171 -4.33 -20.11 -8.58
C GLN A 171 -4.96 -21.46 -8.94
N ARG A 172 -4.20 -22.55 -8.87
CA ARG A 172 -4.76 -23.90 -9.08
C ARG A 172 -5.84 -24.21 -8.06
N HIS A 173 -5.58 -23.99 -6.75
CA HIS A 173 -6.60 -24.20 -5.72
C HIS A 173 -7.88 -23.43 -6.05
N LEU A 174 -7.77 -22.13 -6.42
CA LEU A 174 -8.93 -21.32 -6.75
C LEU A 174 -9.68 -21.82 -8.01
N ASN A 175 -8.96 -22.26 -9.04
CA ASN A 175 -9.55 -22.80 -10.24
C ASN A 175 -10.30 -24.13 -9.97
N ASP A 176 -9.82 -24.91 -9.02
CA ASP A 176 -10.42 -26.16 -8.55
C ASP A 176 -11.57 -25.92 -7.54
N GLY A 177 -11.91 -24.65 -7.25
CA GLY A 177 -12.94 -24.27 -6.28
C GLY A 177 -12.52 -24.50 -4.82
N LEU A 178 -11.23 -24.67 -4.55
CA LEU A 178 -10.69 -24.90 -3.23
C LEU A 178 -10.24 -23.59 -2.59
N ILE A 179 -10.31 -23.54 -1.25
CA ILE A 179 -9.68 -22.46 -0.49
C ILE A 179 -8.17 -22.72 -0.42
N PRO A 180 -7.31 -21.76 -0.80
CA PRO A 180 -5.86 -21.94 -0.73
C PRO A 180 -5.40 -22.29 0.69
N ASP A 181 -4.72 -23.42 0.86
CA ASP A 181 -4.25 -23.94 2.15
C ASP A 181 -2.86 -23.41 2.49
N GLY A 182 -2.70 -22.82 3.67
CA GLY A 182 -1.43 -22.24 4.12
C GLY A 182 -0.32 -23.29 4.32
N MET A 183 -0.66 -24.51 4.68
CA MET A 183 0.30 -25.61 4.86
C MET A 183 0.89 -26.07 3.52
N GLU A 184 0.06 -26.12 2.47
CA GLU A 184 0.49 -26.52 1.14
C GLU A 184 1.27 -25.39 0.45
N LEU A 185 0.77 -24.16 0.54
CA LEU A 185 1.45 -22.99 0.00
C LEU A 185 2.82 -22.73 0.65
N ALA A 186 2.97 -23.04 1.93
CA ALA A 186 4.27 -22.93 2.61
C ALA A 186 5.37 -23.75 1.92
N MET A 187 5.03 -24.88 1.27
CA MET A 187 5.99 -25.73 0.57
C MET A 187 6.63 -25.08 -0.67
N THR A 188 6.08 -23.99 -1.13
CA THR A 188 6.59 -23.24 -2.31
C THR A 188 7.43 -22.02 -1.92
N LEU A 189 7.77 -21.87 -0.64
CA LEU A 189 8.55 -20.74 -0.11
C LEU A 189 10.04 -21.03 0.03
N ASP A 190 10.59 -21.92 -0.80
CA ASP A 190 12.03 -22.30 -0.76
C ASP A 190 12.97 -21.10 -0.91
N SER A 191 12.55 -20.09 -1.67
CA SER A 191 13.33 -18.86 -1.88
C SER A 191 13.24 -17.86 -0.72
N TYR A 192 12.41 -18.12 0.30
CA TYR A 192 12.20 -17.18 1.40
C TYR A 192 13.35 -17.21 2.41
N ALA A 193 13.85 -18.39 2.75
CA ALA A 193 14.93 -18.58 3.69
C ALA A 193 15.91 -19.66 3.21
N THR A 194 17.17 -19.51 3.58
CA THR A 194 18.23 -20.49 3.25
C THR A 194 18.29 -21.68 4.21
N ASP A 195 17.59 -21.59 5.35
CA ASP A 195 17.55 -22.68 6.35
C ASP A 195 16.60 -23.79 5.83
N PRO A 196 17.07 -25.03 5.63
CA PRO A 196 16.23 -26.15 5.20
C PRO A 196 15.12 -26.49 6.20
N ASN A 197 15.25 -26.10 7.46
CA ASN A 197 14.22 -26.31 8.48
C ASN A 197 13.14 -25.24 8.49
N TYR A 198 13.26 -24.19 7.67
CA TYR A 198 12.33 -23.07 7.68
C TYR A 198 10.90 -23.50 7.34
N ILE A 199 10.69 -24.18 6.24
CA ILE A 199 9.36 -24.66 5.82
C ILE A 199 8.75 -25.61 6.85
N PRO A 200 9.44 -26.68 7.32
CA PRO A 200 8.99 -27.50 8.43
C PRO A 200 8.57 -26.70 9.66
N LEU A 201 9.34 -25.69 10.04
CA LEU A 201 9.07 -24.85 11.20
C LEU A 201 7.79 -24.02 10.99
N VAL A 202 7.64 -23.34 9.84
CA VAL A 202 6.44 -22.57 9.50
C VAL A 202 5.19 -23.47 9.55
N ARG A 203 5.25 -24.64 8.92
CA ARG A 203 4.15 -25.62 8.93
C ARG A 203 3.82 -26.12 10.35
N SER A 204 4.85 -26.35 11.16
CA SER A 204 4.66 -26.73 12.58
C SER A 204 3.95 -25.62 13.35
N VAL A 205 4.30 -24.36 13.13
CA VAL A 205 3.63 -23.22 13.78
C VAL A 205 2.16 -23.13 13.32
N ILE A 206 1.87 -23.27 12.03
CA ILE A 206 0.48 -23.33 11.55
C ILE A 206 -0.29 -24.41 12.31
N LYS A 207 0.21 -25.65 12.29
CA LYS A 207 -0.49 -26.81 12.85
C LYS A 207 -0.70 -26.74 14.36
N ASN A 208 0.37 -26.35 15.10
CA ASN A 208 0.38 -26.53 16.56
C ASN A 208 0.10 -25.23 17.34
N ASN A 209 0.21 -24.08 16.70
CA ASN A 209 0.12 -22.79 17.38
C ASN A 209 -0.95 -21.85 16.82
N ILE A 210 -1.44 -22.11 15.60
CA ILE A 210 -2.44 -21.23 14.96
C ILE A 210 -3.76 -21.98 14.77
N ARG A 211 -3.79 -23.06 13.97
CA ARG A 211 -4.99 -23.84 13.70
C ARG A 211 -5.57 -24.46 14.98
N GLY A 212 -6.86 -24.29 15.21
CA GLY A 212 -7.55 -24.82 16.39
C GLY A 212 -7.19 -24.14 17.72
N VAL A 213 -6.30 -23.11 17.68
CA VAL A 213 -5.96 -22.29 18.86
C VAL A 213 -6.57 -20.91 18.75
N TYR A 214 -6.68 -20.37 17.55
CA TYR A 214 -7.26 -19.06 17.27
C TYR A 214 -8.32 -19.17 16.19
N ASP A 215 -9.44 -18.45 16.38
CA ASP A 215 -10.46 -18.22 15.34
C ASP A 215 -10.00 -17.03 14.47
N LEU A 216 -9.73 -17.28 13.18
CA LEU A 216 -9.12 -16.31 12.24
C LEU A 216 -10.04 -15.97 11.07
#